data_56821dac4606e8e8382218ad71e126af
#
_entry.id   56821dac4606e8e8382218ad71e126af
#
_cell.length_a   1.000
_cell.length_b   1.000
_cell.length_c   1.000
_cell.angle_alpha   90.00
_cell.angle_beta   90.00
_cell.angle_gamma   90.00
#
_symmetry.space_group_name_H-M   'P 1'
#
loop_
_entity.id
_entity.type
_entity.pdbx_description
1 polymer ?
#
loop_
_entity_poly.entity_id
_entity_poly.type
_entity_poly.pdbx_seq_one_letter_code
_entity_poly.pdbx_strand_id
1 'polypeptide(L)'
;MIEADAQAFAQVVRAGARQDHRAIRRALTVATDIPSQVGECAQQVLSIARRIRARVSPHYRVDLDCAQALATAAKQSAQALVAANHAWAKQIT
;
A
#
# COMPACT_ATOMS: atom_id res chain seq x y z
N MET A 1 -11.26 -3.10 0.07
CA MET A 1 -9.88 -2.75 0.45
C MET A 1 -9.81 -1.92 1.74
N ILE A 2 -10.58 -0.84 1.84
CA ILE A 2 -10.59 0.02 3.05
C ILE A 2 -11.04 -0.76 4.28
N GLU A 3 -12.12 -1.54 4.16
CA GLU A 3 -12.61 -2.36 5.28
C GLU A 3 -11.62 -3.43 5.71
N ALA A 4 -10.97 -4.09 4.73
CA ALA A 4 -9.97 -5.11 5.02
C ALA A 4 -8.75 -4.51 5.72
N ASP A 5 -8.34 -3.31 5.35
CA ASP A 5 -7.24 -2.59 5.99
C ASP A 5 -7.60 -2.24 7.44
N ALA A 6 -8.80 -1.72 7.68
CA ALA A 6 -9.27 -1.39 9.02
C ALA A 6 -9.35 -2.64 9.91
N GLN A 7 -9.82 -3.77 9.37
CA GLN A 7 -9.88 -5.03 10.11
C GLN A 7 -8.49 -5.55 10.46
N ALA A 8 -7.55 -5.48 9.52
CA ALA A 8 -6.16 -5.89 9.75
C ALA A 8 -5.52 -5.04 10.83
N PHE A 9 -5.72 -3.73 10.80
CA PHE A 9 -5.20 -2.81 11.83
C PHE A 9 -5.81 -3.11 13.19
N ALA A 10 -7.13 -3.38 13.25
CA ALA A 10 -7.79 -3.74 14.50
C ALA A 10 -7.23 -5.02 15.11
N GLN A 11 -6.85 -6.00 14.29
CA GLN A 11 -6.20 -7.22 14.75
C GLN A 11 -4.83 -6.94 15.36
N VAL A 12 -4.04 -6.05 14.75
CA VAL A 12 -2.73 -5.63 15.30
C VAL A 12 -2.91 -4.98 16.67
N VAL A 13 -3.87 -4.07 16.80
CA VAL A 13 -4.16 -3.39 18.07
C VAL A 13 -4.57 -4.38 19.15
N ARG A 14 -5.46 -5.32 18.84
CA ARG A 14 -5.90 -6.33 19.80
C ARG A 14 -4.76 -7.25 20.24
N ALA A 15 -3.92 -7.68 19.31
CA ALA A 15 -2.76 -8.51 19.62
C ALA A 15 -1.75 -7.76 20.49
N GLY A 16 -1.55 -6.47 20.23
CA GLY A 16 -0.67 -5.61 21.03
C GLY A 16 -1.17 -5.47 22.46
N ALA A 17 -2.47 -5.30 22.66
CA ALA A 17 -3.07 -5.20 23.99
C ALA A 17 -2.86 -6.47 24.81
N ARG A 18 -2.79 -7.65 24.17
CA ARG A 18 -2.54 -8.92 24.86
C ARG A 18 -1.06 -9.23 25.00
N GLN A 19 -0.18 -8.42 24.46
CA GLN A 19 1.28 -8.63 24.44
C GLN A 19 1.68 -10.00 23.86
N ASP A 20 0.89 -10.51 22.93
CA ASP A 20 1.16 -11.78 22.25
C ASP A 20 1.97 -11.49 20.98
N HIS A 21 3.29 -11.68 21.06
CA HIS A 21 4.20 -11.38 19.96
C HIS A 21 3.92 -12.22 18.71
N ARG A 22 3.51 -13.48 18.87
CA ARG A 22 3.18 -14.34 17.74
C ARG A 22 1.93 -13.81 17.01
N ALA A 23 0.91 -13.43 17.78
CA ALA A 23 -0.31 -12.84 17.21
C ALA A 23 -0.04 -11.50 16.54
N ILE A 24 0.82 -10.66 17.13
CA ILE A 24 1.23 -9.39 16.54
C ILE A 24 1.90 -9.62 15.19
N ARG A 25 2.85 -10.55 15.10
CA ARG A 25 3.53 -10.84 13.83
C ARG A 25 2.58 -11.35 12.77
N ARG A 26 1.64 -12.24 13.13
CA ARG A 26 0.64 -12.72 12.16
C ARG A 26 -0.27 -11.59 11.67
N ALA A 27 -0.72 -10.75 12.60
CA ALA A 27 -1.56 -9.60 12.26
C ALA A 27 -0.82 -8.60 11.38
N LEU A 28 0.48 -8.37 11.63
CA LEU A 28 1.32 -7.49 10.80
C LEU A 28 1.52 -8.07 9.40
N THR A 29 1.66 -9.39 9.27
CA THR A 29 1.77 -10.03 7.96
C THR A 29 0.50 -9.77 7.13
N VAL A 30 -0.67 -9.97 7.74
CA VAL A 30 -1.96 -9.70 7.07
C VAL A 30 -2.10 -8.22 6.74
N ALA A 31 -1.75 -7.34 7.69
CA ALA A 31 -1.83 -5.89 7.48
C ALA A 31 -0.87 -5.40 6.39
N THR A 32 0.24 -6.08 6.16
CA THR A 32 1.22 -5.73 5.13
C THR A 32 0.76 -6.13 3.73
N ASP A 33 -0.04 -7.18 3.59
CA ASP A 33 -0.53 -7.64 2.29
C ASP A 33 -1.35 -6.57 1.56
N ILE A 34 -2.16 -5.81 2.28
CA ILE A 34 -3.02 -4.79 1.70
C ILE A 34 -2.22 -3.65 1.07
N PRO A 35 -1.29 -2.98 1.77
CA PRO A 35 -0.46 -1.95 1.16
C PRO A 35 0.44 -2.52 0.05
N SER A 36 0.88 -3.78 0.14
CA SER A 36 1.64 -4.41 -0.93
C SER A 36 0.81 -4.51 -2.22
N GLN A 37 -0.46 -4.89 -2.12
CA GLN A 37 -1.37 -4.95 -3.26
C GLN A 37 -1.64 -3.56 -3.84
N VAL A 38 -1.82 -2.55 -2.98
CA VAL A 38 -1.99 -1.17 -3.41
C VAL A 38 -0.77 -0.70 -4.21
N GLY A 39 0.42 -1.00 -3.73
CA GLY A 39 1.67 -0.66 -4.42
C GLY A 39 1.77 -1.31 -5.79
N GLU A 40 1.38 -2.58 -5.92
CA GLU A 40 1.36 -3.30 -7.20
C GLU A 40 0.35 -2.69 -8.17
N CYS A 41 -0.85 -2.37 -7.71
CA CYS A 41 -1.86 -1.70 -8.54
C CYS A 41 -1.37 -0.34 -9.01
N ALA A 42 -0.76 0.45 -8.12
CA ALA A 42 -0.22 1.76 -8.47
C ALA A 42 0.88 1.63 -9.54
N GLN A 43 1.75 0.62 -9.41
CA GLN A 43 2.79 0.36 -10.40
C GLN A 43 2.20 0.00 -11.76
N GLN A 44 1.13 -0.78 -11.79
CA GLN A 44 0.44 -1.13 -13.03
C GLN A 44 -0.17 0.11 -13.71
N VAL A 45 -0.77 1.01 -12.93
CA VAL A 45 -1.31 2.27 -13.44
C VAL A 45 -0.19 3.10 -14.07
N LEU A 46 0.96 3.22 -13.39
CA LEU A 46 2.11 3.95 -13.92
C LEU A 46 2.62 3.35 -15.23
N SER A 47 2.69 2.04 -15.32
CA SER A 47 3.13 1.34 -16.53
C SER A 47 2.19 1.58 -17.70
N ILE A 48 0.87 1.51 -17.46
CA ILE A 48 -0.15 1.77 -18.48
C ILE A 48 -0.07 3.23 -18.94
N ALA A 49 0.04 4.15 -18.00
CA ALA A 49 0.12 5.59 -18.30
C ALA A 49 1.30 5.90 -19.22
N ARG A 50 2.47 5.29 -18.95
CA ARG A 50 3.65 5.47 -19.81
C ARG A 50 3.42 4.94 -21.22
N ARG A 51 2.79 3.78 -21.33
CA ARG A 51 2.57 3.14 -22.65
C ARG A 51 1.62 3.92 -23.53
N ILE A 52 0.60 4.53 -22.95
CA ILE A 52 -0.42 5.25 -23.72
C ILE A 52 -0.12 6.73 -23.92
N ARG A 53 0.86 7.28 -23.22
CA ARG A 53 1.13 8.73 -23.21
C ARG A 53 1.33 9.31 -24.61
N ALA A 54 2.06 8.63 -25.47
CA ALA A 54 2.31 9.08 -26.83
C ALA A 54 1.09 9.03 -27.75
N ARG A 55 0.09 8.22 -27.37
CA ARG A 55 -1.14 8.00 -28.15
C ARG A 55 -2.30 8.87 -27.69
N VAL A 56 -2.15 9.48 -26.50
CA VAL A 56 -3.20 10.33 -25.91
C VAL A 56 -3.08 11.73 -26.51
N SER A 57 -4.21 12.27 -26.92
CA SER A 57 -4.28 13.65 -27.40
C SER A 57 -3.73 14.61 -26.35
N PRO A 58 -3.02 15.69 -26.74
CA PRO A 58 -2.53 16.68 -25.78
C PRO A 58 -3.62 17.21 -24.86
N HIS A 59 -4.85 17.26 -25.33
CA HIS A 59 -6.01 17.69 -24.55
C HIS A 59 -6.24 16.82 -23.32
N TYR A 60 -5.94 15.53 -23.39
CA TYR A 60 -6.15 14.58 -22.29
C TYR A 60 -4.87 14.27 -21.49
N ARG A 61 -3.75 14.86 -21.85
CA ARG A 61 -2.47 14.61 -21.15
C ARG A 61 -2.49 15.11 -19.72
N VAL A 62 -3.26 16.16 -19.44
CA VAL A 62 -3.41 16.67 -18.06
C VAL A 62 -4.03 15.61 -17.16
N ASP A 63 -5.09 14.93 -17.65
CA ASP A 63 -5.72 13.85 -16.90
C ASP A 63 -4.73 12.71 -16.64
N LEU A 64 -3.91 12.39 -17.62
CA LEU A 64 -2.89 11.37 -17.49
C LEU A 64 -1.83 11.78 -16.47
N ASP A 65 -1.40 13.03 -16.46
CA ASP A 65 -0.47 13.56 -15.49
C ASP A 65 -1.03 13.48 -14.07
N CYS A 66 -2.31 13.78 -13.90
CA CYS A 66 -2.99 13.63 -12.61
C CYS A 66 -3.01 12.16 -12.15
N ALA A 67 -3.33 11.25 -13.06
CA ALA A 67 -3.33 9.81 -12.76
C ALA A 67 -1.94 9.33 -12.34
N GLN A 68 -0.90 9.77 -13.03
CA GLN A 68 0.49 9.44 -12.69
C GLN A 68 0.89 9.99 -11.32
N ALA A 69 0.53 11.23 -11.00
CA ALA A 69 0.82 11.84 -9.71
C ALA A 69 0.15 11.10 -8.57
N LEU A 70 -1.13 10.75 -8.73
CA LEU A 70 -1.88 9.98 -7.73
C LEU A 70 -1.31 8.58 -7.53
N ALA A 71 -0.98 7.90 -8.63
CA ALA A 71 -0.39 6.55 -8.56
C ALA A 71 0.99 6.57 -7.91
N THR A 72 1.81 7.59 -8.19
CA THR A 72 3.11 7.75 -7.57
C THR A 72 2.97 7.95 -6.06
N ALA A 73 2.04 8.81 -5.64
CA ALA A 73 1.77 9.03 -4.21
C ALA A 73 1.27 7.76 -3.53
N ALA A 74 0.36 7.02 -4.18
CA ALA A 74 -0.16 5.76 -3.65
C ALA A 74 0.96 4.72 -3.48
N LYS A 75 1.85 4.62 -4.46
CA LYS A 75 3.00 3.71 -4.39
C LYS A 75 3.94 4.08 -3.25
N GLN A 76 4.26 5.36 -3.09
CA GLN A 76 5.14 5.83 -2.01
C GLN A 76 4.51 5.58 -0.65
N SER A 77 3.22 5.85 -0.49
CA SER A 77 2.48 5.58 0.76
C SER A 77 2.48 4.10 1.09
N ALA A 78 2.23 3.25 0.09
CA ALA A 78 2.24 1.79 0.27
C ALA A 78 3.62 1.31 0.73
N GLN A 79 4.69 1.79 0.10
CA GLN A 79 6.06 1.44 0.48
C GLN A 79 6.38 1.86 1.91
N ALA A 80 5.94 3.04 2.33
CA ALA A 80 6.15 3.53 3.68
C ALA A 80 5.43 2.66 4.71
N LEU A 81 4.20 2.25 4.43
CA LEU A 81 3.42 1.37 5.30
C LEU A 81 4.05 -0.01 5.43
N VAL A 82 4.47 -0.59 4.33
CA VAL A 82 5.16 -1.89 4.33
C VAL A 82 6.45 -1.81 5.14
N ALA A 83 7.25 -0.77 4.94
CA ALA A 83 8.49 -0.57 5.68
C ALA A 83 8.26 -0.41 7.18
N ALA A 84 7.22 0.36 7.57
CA ALA A 84 6.87 0.56 8.97
C ALA A 84 6.44 -0.75 9.64
N ASN A 85 5.63 -1.57 8.94
CA ASN A 85 5.19 -2.85 9.47
C ASN A 85 6.35 -3.84 9.62
N HIS A 86 7.27 -3.87 8.66
CA HIS A 86 8.47 -4.70 8.75
C HIS A 86 9.38 -4.27 9.91
N ALA A 87 9.56 -2.96 10.09
CA ALA A 87 10.34 -2.44 11.21
C ALA A 87 9.71 -2.83 12.56
N TRP A 88 8.40 -2.72 12.67
CA TRP A 88 7.67 -3.13 13.87
C TRP A 88 7.85 -4.62 14.14
N ALA A 89 7.69 -5.46 13.12
CA ALA A 89 7.87 -6.91 13.25
C ALA A 89 9.26 -7.27 13.77
N LYS A 90 10.31 -6.55 13.34
CA LYS A 90 11.67 -6.78 13.81
C LYS A 90 11.83 -6.44 15.29
N GLN A 91 11.13 -5.43 15.79
CA GLN A 91 11.23 -4.99 17.18
C GLN A 91 10.68 -6.01 18.17
N ILE A 92 9.75 -6.84 17.75
CA ILE A 92 9.10 -7.83 18.60
C ILE A 92 9.70 -9.24 18.47
N THR A 93 10.80 -9.39 17.77
CA THR A 93 11.45 -10.68 17.55
C THR A 93 12.42 -11.03 18.75
#